data_3aa3aca6509670b22ff3f93d2959e9c3
#
_entry.id   3aa3aca6509670b22ff3f93d2959e9c3
#
_cell.length_a   1.000
_cell.length_b   1.000
_cell.length_c   1.000
_cell.angle_alpha   90.00
_cell.angle_beta   90.00
_cell.angle_gamma   90.00
#
_symmetry.space_group_name_H-M   'P 1'
#
loop_
_entity.id
_entity.type
_entity.pdbx_description
1 polymer ?
#
loop_
_entity_poly.entity_id
_entity_poly.type
_entity_poly.pdbx_seq_one_letter_code
_entity_poly.pdbx_strand_id
1 'polypeptide(L)'
;KYLNYGFGFGGPCFPRDNRALGQFAKTQGQQLHISAATDEVNKQHLDFQIQDILKSKEEDAPIEFQTITYKPSSVLLEESQQLALAVALAKRGRTVVICERPSVIKKVEEMYPGLFVFKEYNT
;
A
#
# COMPACT_ATOMS: atom_id res chain seq x y z
N LYS A 1 3.72 -21.63 -7.15
CA LYS A 1 4.35 -21.39 -5.85
C LYS A 1 3.49 -20.44 -5.03
N TYR A 2 3.35 -20.77 -3.76
CA TYR A 2 2.44 -20.04 -2.87
C TYR A 2 3.07 -18.81 -2.23
N LEU A 3 4.36 -18.86 -1.94
CA LEU A 3 5.08 -17.78 -1.26
C LEU A 3 5.94 -17.03 -2.27
N ASN A 4 5.70 -15.74 -2.36
CA ASN A 4 6.48 -14.81 -3.17
C ASN A 4 6.83 -13.59 -2.31
N TYR A 5 7.99 -13.02 -2.57
CA TYR A 5 8.33 -11.71 -2.01
C TYR A 5 7.45 -10.63 -2.64
N GLY A 6 7.19 -9.58 -1.90
CA GLY A 6 6.41 -8.48 -2.41
C GLY A 6 5.81 -7.59 -1.33
N PHE A 7 4.73 -6.95 -1.71
CA PHE A 7 3.97 -6.10 -0.80
C PHE A 7 3.20 -6.92 0.23
N GLY A 8 2.85 -6.29 1.33
CA GLY A 8 1.89 -6.84 2.29
C GLY A 8 0.50 -7.04 1.66
N PHE A 9 -0.38 -7.71 2.38
CA PHE A 9 -1.75 -7.87 1.92
C PHE A 9 -2.55 -6.57 2.07
N GLY A 10 -3.46 -6.35 1.16
CA GLY A 10 -4.32 -5.18 1.10
C GLY A 10 -5.69 -5.50 0.49
N GLY A 11 -6.35 -4.47 0.00
CA GLY A 11 -7.65 -4.59 -0.62
C GLY A 11 -8.82 -4.38 0.33
N PRO A 12 -10.06 -4.41 -0.17
CA PRO A 12 -11.24 -3.98 0.58
C PRO A 12 -11.72 -4.97 1.63
N CYS A 13 -11.25 -6.22 1.61
CA CYS A 13 -11.78 -7.29 2.46
C CYS A 13 -10.81 -7.73 3.55
N PHE A 14 -9.64 -8.28 3.21
CA PHE A 14 -8.76 -8.94 4.18
C PHE A 14 -8.35 -8.06 5.37
N PRO A 15 -7.84 -6.84 5.20
CA PRO A 15 -7.48 -6.03 6.36
C PRO A 15 -8.68 -5.67 7.23
N ARG A 16 -9.77 -5.28 6.61
CA ARG A 16 -11.02 -4.91 7.29
C ARG A 16 -11.60 -6.10 8.08
N ASP A 17 -11.75 -7.24 7.43
CA ASP A 17 -12.41 -8.41 8.02
C ASP A 17 -11.54 -9.02 9.13
N ASN A 18 -10.21 -9.02 8.97
CA ASN A 18 -9.29 -9.45 10.01
C ASN A 18 -9.40 -8.57 11.27
N ARG A 19 -9.44 -7.25 11.11
CA ARG A 19 -9.62 -6.31 12.23
C ARG A 19 -10.99 -6.42 12.87
N ALA A 20 -12.05 -6.59 12.06
CA ALA A 20 -13.41 -6.76 12.56
C ALA A 20 -13.55 -8.04 13.37
N LEU A 21 -12.98 -9.16 12.90
CA LEU A 21 -12.98 -10.41 13.64
C LEU A 21 -12.26 -10.29 14.99
N GLY A 22 -11.08 -9.65 15.00
CA GLY A 22 -10.31 -9.40 16.22
C GLY A 22 -11.09 -8.53 17.22
N GLN A 23 -11.75 -7.50 16.73
CA GLN A 23 -12.57 -6.63 17.57
C GLN A 23 -13.80 -7.35 18.14
N PHE A 24 -14.49 -8.13 17.31
CA PHE A 24 -15.62 -8.96 17.78
C PHE A 24 -15.18 -9.95 18.87
N ALA A 25 -14.07 -10.65 18.67
CA ALA A 25 -13.55 -11.58 19.67
C ALA A 25 -13.30 -10.91 21.03
N LYS A 26 -12.76 -9.68 21.04
CA LYS A 26 -12.59 -8.90 22.27
C LYS A 26 -13.90 -8.64 22.99
N THR A 27 -14.98 -8.36 22.28
CA THR A 27 -16.33 -8.19 22.88
C THR A 27 -16.84 -9.46 23.55
N GLN A 28 -16.33 -10.62 23.14
CA GLN A 28 -16.65 -11.94 23.71
C GLN A 28 -15.62 -12.40 24.76
N GLY A 29 -14.75 -11.51 25.20
CA GLY A 29 -13.70 -11.85 26.17
C GLY A 29 -12.59 -12.74 25.62
N GLN A 30 -12.45 -12.81 24.30
CA GLN A 30 -11.42 -13.62 23.63
C GLN A 30 -10.40 -12.73 22.95
N GLN A 31 -9.17 -13.24 22.81
CA GLN A 31 -8.12 -12.57 22.07
C GLN A 31 -7.61 -13.47 20.94
N LEU A 32 -7.68 -12.96 19.71
CA LEU A 32 -7.17 -13.66 18.53
C LEU A 32 -5.73 -13.21 18.26
N HIS A 33 -4.77 -13.92 18.85
CA HIS A 33 -3.35 -13.54 18.79
C HIS A 33 -2.80 -13.56 17.35
N ILE A 34 -3.11 -14.58 16.55
CA ILE A 34 -2.65 -14.70 15.16
C ILE A 34 -3.25 -13.57 14.31
N SER A 35 -4.52 -13.29 14.46
CA SER A 35 -5.20 -12.19 13.76
C SER A 35 -4.54 -10.83 14.06
N ALA A 36 -4.29 -10.53 15.33
CA ALA A 36 -3.64 -9.32 15.77
C ALA A 36 -2.18 -9.21 15.25
N ALA A 37 -1.43 -10.31 15.35
CA ALA A 37 -0.05 -10.38 14.87
C ALA A 37 0.02 -10.20 13.34
N THR A 38 -0.92 -10.76 12.60
CA THR A 38 -1.00 -10.62 11.13
C THR A 38 -1.17 -9.15 10.71
N ASP A 39 -2.06 -8.41 11.34
CA ASP A 39 -2.25 -6.98 11.07
C ASP A 39 -1.01 -6.16 11.42
N GLU A 40 -0.38 -6.46 12.56
CA GLU A 40 0.84 -5.78 13.01
C GLU A 40 2.03 -6.04 12.08
N VAL A 41 2.27 -7.30 11.71
CA VAL A 41 3.35 -7.66 10.77
C VAL A 41 3.16 -6.99 9.41
N ASN A 42 1.92 -6.88 8.95
CA ASN A 42 1.63 -6.19 7.69
C ASN A 42 2.01 -4.71 7.73
N LYS A 43 1.78 -4.04 8.87
CA LYS A 43 2.23 -2.66 9.10
C LYS A 43 3.75 -2.54 9.17
N GLN A 44 4.39 -3.42 9.94
CA GLN A 44 5.85 -3.44 10.08
C GLN A 44 6.56 -3.72 8.74
N HIS A 45 5.95 -4.54 7.88
CA HIS A 45 6.49 -4.79 6.55
C HIS A 45 6.50 -3.52 5.68
N LEU A 46 5.45 -2.70 5.77
CA LEU A 46 5.41 -1.40 5.10
C LEU A 46 6.54 -0.48 5.60
N ASP A 47 6.73 -0.39 6.91
CA ASP A 47 7.80 0.41 7.50
C ASP A 47 9.19 -0.07 7.06
N PHE A 48 9.39 -1.39 7.03
CA PHE A 48 10.61 -1.99 6.49
C PHE A 48 10.87 -1.58 5.04
N GLN A 49 9.86 -1.65 4.17
CA GLN A 49 9.98 -1.27 2.77
C GLN A 49 10.32 0.22 2.60
N ILE A 50 9.73 1.09 3.40
CA ILE A 50 10.06 2.52 3.41
C ILE A 50 11.54 2.71 3.74
N GLN A 51 12.02 2.12 4.82
CA GLN A 51 13.41 2.26 5.26
C GLN A 51 14.39 1.66 4.24
N ASP A 52 14.06 0.52 3.67
CA ASP A 52 14.89 -0.15 2.66
C ASP A 52 15.07 0.72 1.41
N ILE A 53 13.98 1.29 0.90
CA ILE A 53 14.04 2.19 -0.27
C ILE A 53 14.82 3.46 0.04
N LEU A 54 14.59 4.08 1.20
CA LEU A 54 15.30 5.31 1.59
C LEU A 54 16.81 5.10 1.74
N LYS A 55 17.24 3.89 2.12
CA LYS A 55 18.66 3.54 2.24
C LYS A 55 19.29 3.14 0.91
N SER A 56 18.55 2.45 0.05
CA SER A 56 19.08 1.83 -1.17
C SER A 56 19.04 2.74 -2.39
N LYS A 57 18.17 3.76 -2.39
CA LYS A 57 18.03 4.68 -3.52
C LYS A 57 18.60 6.05 -3.18
N GLU A 58 19.34 6.62 -4.12
CA GLU A 58 19.83 8.00 -4.03
C GLU A 58 18.66 8.98 -3.81
N GLU A 59 18.92 10.06 -3.09
CA GLU A 59 17.91 11.03 -2.69
C GLU A 59 17.15 11.66 -3.87
N ASP A 60 17.86 11.95 -4.95
CA ASP A 60 17.30 12.57 -6.16
C ASP A 60 16.73 11.56 -7.16
N ALA A 61 16.93 10.26 -6.95
CA ALA A 61 16.44 9.24 -7.85
C ALA A 61 14.90 9.10 -7.76
N PRO A 62 14.17 9.20 -8.89
CA PRO A 62 12.73 8.99 -8.88
C PRO A 62 12.40 7.53 -8.55
N ILE A 63 11.33 7.35 -7.78
CA ILE A 63 10.81 6.04 -7.38
C ILE A 63 9.57 5.78 -8.20
N GLU A 64 9.61 4.78 -9.06
CA GLU A 64 8.53 4.47 -9.99
C GLU A 64 7.71 3.26 -9.51
N PHE A 65 6.39 3.42 -9.51
CA PHE A 65 5.41 2.37 -9.26
C PHE A 65 4.68 2.01 -10.55
N GLN A 66 4.74 0.74 -10.94
CA GLN A 66 4.07 0.23 -12.16
C GLN A 66 2.57 -0.02 -11.96
N THR A 67 2.13 -0.05 -10.72
CA THR A 67 0.72 -0.08 -10.33
C THR A 67 0.59 0.46 -8.91
N ILE A 68 -0.53 1.09 -8.64
CA ILE A 68 -0.82 1.66 -7.32
C ILE A 68 -2.09 1.08 -6.69
N THR A 69 -2.80 0.26 -7.43
CA THR A 69 -3.98 -0.48 -6.93
C THR A 69 -3.55 -1.66 -6.07
N TYR A 70 -4.45 -2.17 -5.23
CA TYR A 70 -4.11 -3.27 -4.32
C TYR A 70 -3.70 -4.57 -5.05
N LYS A 71 -4.10 -4.70 -6.33
CA LYS A 71 -3.61 -5.74 -7.25
C LYS A 71 -3.72 -5.25 -8.71
N PRO A 72 -2.86 -5.72 -9.61
CA PRO A 72 -2.76 -5.20 -11.00
C PRO A 72 -4.05 -5.26 -11.81
N SER A 73 -4.91 -6.24 -11.56
CA SER A 73 -6.18 -6.42 -12.30
C SER A 73 -7.34 -5.58 -11.76
N SER A 74 -7.12 -4.74 -10.76
CA SER A 74 -8.16 -3.98 -10.06
C SER A 74 -8.01 -2.47 -10.32
N VAL A 75 -9.08 -1.73 -10.04
CA VAL A 75 -9.08 -0.25 -9.97
C VAL A 75 -9.27 0.23 -8.52
N LEU A 76 -9.26 -0.70 -7.56
CA LEU A 76 -9.50 -0.41 -6.16
C LEU A 76 -8.22 0.04 -5.46
N LEU A 77 -8.33 1.12 -4.70
CA LEU A 77 -7.24 1.72 -3.94
C LEU A 77 -7.31 1.42 -2.44
N GLU A 78 -8.42 0.82 -2.00
CA GLU A 78 -8.67 0.51 -0.60
C GLU A 78 -7.59 -0.40 -0.03
N GLU A 79 -6.94 0.08 1.04
CA GLU A 79 -5.84 -0.65 1.72
C GLU A 79 -4.71 -1.09 0.77
N SER A 80 -4.48 -0.36 -0.32
CA SER A 80 -3.36 -0.66 -1.23
C SER A 80 -2.03 -0.39 -0.52
N GLN A 81 -1.21 -1.43 -0.39
CA GLN A 81 0.14 -1.33 0.17
C GLN A 81 1.07 -0.52 -0.72
N GLN A 82 0.89 -0.61 -2.04
CA GLN A 82 1.64 0.17 -3.02
C GLN A 82 1.35 1.67 -2.85
N LEU A 83 0.06 2.02 -2.72
CA LEU A 83 -0.34 3.42 -2.50
C LEU A 83 0.19 3.94 -1.16
N ALA A 84 0.08 3.16 -0.10
CA ALA A 84 0.59 3.54 1.23
C ALA A 84 2.10 3.81 1.19
N LEU A 85 2.86 2.95 0.51
CA LEU A 85 4.31 3.12 0.33
C LEU A 85 4.62 4.37 -0.50
N ALA A 86 3.93 4.58 -1.61
CA ALA A 86 4.10 5.75 -2.48
C ALA A 86 3.84 7.06 -1.72
N VAL A 87 2.75 7.13 -0.97
CA VAL A 87 2.40 8.30 -0.14
C VAL A 87 3.46 8.55 0.93
N ALA A 88 3.91 7.52 1.62
CA ALA A 88 4.92 7.65 2.66
C ALA A 88 6.26 8.18 2.12
N LEU A 89 6.68 7.72 0.95
CA LEU A 89 7.92 8.18 0.29
C LEU A 89 7.78 9.62 -0.22
N ALA A 90 6.67 9.95 -0.86
CA ALA A 90 6.42 11.31 -1.37
C ALA A 90 6.36 12.35 -0.23
N LYS A 91 5.72 12.01 0.89
CA LYS A 91 5.69 12.86 2.09
C LYS A 91 7.06 13.07 2.75
N ARG A 92 8.02 12.20 2.46
CA ARG A 92 9.42 12.34 2.88
C ARG A 92 10.29 13.10 1.88
N GLY A 93 9.67 13.75 0.88
CA GLY A 93 10.35 14.58 -0.11
C GLY A 93 10.91 13.82 -1.30
N ARG A 94 10.62 12.52 -1.45
CA ARG A 94 11.06 11.74 -2.60
C ARG A 94 10.15 12.00 -3.80
N THR A 95 10.74 12.06 -4.98
CA THR A 95 9.97 12.12 -6.24
C THR A 95 9.40 10.74 -6.53
N VAL A 96 8.07 10.63 -6.50
CA VAL A 96 7.36 9.39 -6.77
C VAL A 96 6.59 9.50 -8.09
N VAL A 97 6.85 8.55 -8.99
CA VAL A 97 6.21 8.44 -10.29
C VAL A 97 5.25 7.25 -10.29
N ILE A 98 4.00 7.50 -10.62
CA ILE A 98 2.96 6.48 -10.67
C ILE A 98 2.58 6.23 -12.13
N CYS A 99 2.76 5.00 -12.59
CA CYS A 99 2.33 4.54 -13.92
C CYS A 99 0.98 3.83 -13.75
N GLU A 100 -0.09 4.42 -14.26
CA GLU A 100 -1.43 3.86 -14.09
C GLU A 100 -2.40 4.28 -15.20
N ARG A 101 -3.57 3.65 -15.17
CA ARG A 101 -4.69 4.00 -16.05
C ARG A 101 -5.27 5.37 -15.68
N PRO A 102 -5.77 6.14 -16.66
CA PRO A 102 -6.31 7.49 -16.42
C PRO A 102 -7.36 7.56 -15.30
N SER A 103 -8.24 6.55 -15.21
CA SER A 103 -9.29 6.50 -14.18
C SER A 103 -8.74 6.35 -12.77
N VAL A 104 -7.63 5.63 -12.60
CA VAL A 104 -6.94 5.47 -11.31
C VAL A 104 -6.16 6.73 -10.97
N ILE A 105 -5.44 7.30 -11.94
CA ILE A 105 -4.69 8.57 -11.78
C ILE A 105 -5.62 9.66 -11.27
N LYS A 106 -6.79 9.82 -11.89
CA LYS A 106 -7.78 10.82 -11.46
C LYS A 106 -8.15 10.67 -9.98
N LYS A 107 -8.44 9.46 -9.54
CA LYS A 107 -8.78 9.17 -8.13
C LYS A 107 -7.62 9.51 -7.19
N VAL A 108 -6.41 9.11 -7.55
CA VAL A 108 -5.22 9.36 -6.71
C VAL A 108 -4.93 10.85 -6.64
N GLU A 109 -5.05 11.60 -7.74
CA GLU A 109 -4.88 13.05 -7.75
C GLU A 109 -5.94 13.77 -6.90
N GLU A 110 -7.19 13.29 -6.91
CA GLU A 110 -8.25 13.82 -6.05
C GLU A 110 -7.96 13.57 -4.56
N MET A 111 -7.38 12.41 -4.21
CA MET A 111 -7.02 12.05 -2.84
C MET A 111 -5.75 12.76 -2.34
N TYR A 112 -4.77 12.96 -3.20
CA TYR A 112 -3.45 13.52 -2.89
C TYR A 112 -3.02 14.56 -3.92
N PRO A 113 -3.67 15.75 -3.97
CA PRO A 113 -3.38 16.76 -4.98
C PRO A 113 -1.91 17.18 -5.00
N GLY A 114 -1.28 17.11 -6.16
CA GLY A 114 0.09 17.57 -6.38
C GLY A 114 1.19 16.74 -5.72
N LEU A 115 0.86 15.57 -5.16
CA LEU A 115 1.84 14.75 -4.43
C LEU A 115 2.72 13.91 -5.34
N PHE A 116 2.22 13.47 -6.49
CA PHE A 116 2.86 12.52 -7.39
C PHE A 116 3.09 13.07 -8.79
N VAL A 117 4.02 12.46 -9.50
CA VAL A 117 4.16 12.58 -10.96
C VAL A 117 3.47 11.37 -11.58
N PHE A 118 2.65 11.59 -12.61
CA PHE A 118 1.89 10.52 -13.26
C PHE A 118 2.39 10.25 -14.66
N LYS A 119 2.38 8.95 -15.02
CA LYS A 119 2.54 8.45 -16.38
C LYS A 119 1.32 7.59 -16.70
N GLU A 120 0.69 7.87 -17.83
CA GLU A 120 -0.42 7.05 -18.30
C GLU A 120 0.09 5.85 -19.08
N TYR A 121 -0.52 4.68 -18.88
CA TYR A 121 -0.39 3.58 -19.78
C TYR A 121 -1.77 3.17 -20.31
N ASN A 122 -1.84 2.92 -21.61
CA ASN A 122 -3.02 2.37 -22.26
C ASN A 122 -2.91 0.85 -22.25
N THR A 123 -3.83 0.23 -21.57
CA THR A 123 -4.00 -1.23 -21.63
C THR A 123 -4.78 -1.61 -22.88
#